data_b8b185880d4a401a739d99e6bc28cb68
#
_entry.id   b8b185880d4a401a739d99e6bc28cb68
#
_cell.length_a   1.000
_cell.length_b   1.000
_cell.length_c   1.000
_cell.angle_alpha   90.00
_cell.angle_beta   90.00
_cell.angle_gamma   90.00
#
_symmetry.space_group_name_H-M   'P 1'
#
loop_
_entity.id
_entity.type
_entity.pdbx_description
1 polymer ?
#
loop_
_entity_poly.entity_id
_entity_poly.type
_entity_poly.pdbx_seq_one_letter_code
_entity_poly.pdbx_strand_id
1 'polypeptide(L)'
;EPVRYQEAKAAYMENVENVTIATITNYFNLLLAEDNLDICNQNLLNANKLYDIAVAKRKIGHISESELMRLKQSALQAKGKLTEAQSNYNAMMFKLRSFLGMSEQDVIEPVLPEAIEGVRMDYQAVLEKAQENNSFSKNIMRRQLEADYDVATAKGNRRSINLFASVGYTGKDMSMRGAYNPLKDNQIVEVGLSIPILDWGKRKGKVKVAESNRDVVLSKIRQEQMDFNQDIFLLVENFNNQAAQLEIAAEVDTLAEKRYKTSIETFMIGKIDILDLNDAQSSKDDAKQKHIQELYYYWRYFYNIRSITLYDFLNNRTLDADFEEIVKR
;
A
#
# COMPACT_ATOMS: atom_id res chain seq x y z
N GLU A 1 -8.26 -3.94 -27.48
CA GLU A 1 -7.91 -5.18 -26.77
C GLU A 1 -6.45 -5.19 -26.27
N PRO A 2 -5.38 -4.94 -27.08
CA PRO A 2 -4.00 -5.01 -26.59
C PRO A 2 -3.71 -4.06 -25.40
N VAL A 3 -4.25 -2.84 -25.43
CA VAL A 3 -4.02 -1.85 -24.35
C VAL A 3 -4.70 -2.29 -23.04
N ARG A 4 -5.90 -2.88 -23.11
CA ARG A 4 -6.59 -3.44 -21.93
C ARG A 4 -5.81 -4.59 -21.31
N TYR A 5 -5.21 -5.43 -22.13
CA TYR A 5 -4.36 -6.51 -21.65
C TYR A 5 -3.11 -5.96 -20.92
N GLN A 6 -2.45 -4.96 -21.49
CA GLN A 6 -1.28 -4.31 -20.85
C GLN A 6 -1.66 -3.59 -19.55
N GLU A 7 -2.82 -2.92 -19.51
CA GLU A 7 -3.36 -2.31 -18.30
C GLU A 7 -3.61 -3.36 -17.20
N ALA A 8 -4.26 -4.47 -17.54
CA ALA A 8 -4.52 -5.57 -16.60
C ALA A 8 -3.23 -6.23 -16.09
N LYS A 9 -2.23 -6.40 -16.95
CA LYS A 9 -0.91 -6.93 -16.61
C LYS A 9 -0.21 -6.03 -15.59
N ALA A 10 -0.17 -4.71 -15.84
CA ALA A 10 0.41 -3.75 -14.91
C ALA A 10 -0.36 -3.72 -13.58
N ALA A 11 -1.70 -3.71 -13.61
CA ALA A 11 -2.53 -3.75 -12.40
C ALA A 11 -2.32 -5.03 -11.57
N TYR A 12 -2.08 -6.17 -12.21
CA TYR A 12 -1.71 -7.39 -11.50
C TYR A 12 -0.38 -7.23 -10.74
N MET A 13 0.64 -6.69 -11.40
CA MET A 13 1.95 -6.45 -10.78
C MET A 13 1.86 -5.45 -9.63
N GLU A 14 1.06 -4.38 -9.77
CA GLU A 14 0.78 -3.43 -8.69
C GLU A 14 0.12 -4.12 -7.48
N ASN A 15 -0.80 -5.04 -7.72
CA ASN A 15 -1.42 -5.82 -6.64
C ASN A 15 -0.41 -6.74 -5.93
N VAL A 16 0.51 -7.36 -6.65
CA VAL A 16 1.61 -8.16 -6.05
C VAL A 16 2.48 -7.27 -5.16
N GLU A 17 2.85 -6.08 -5.63
CA GLU A 17 3.62 -5.12 -4.82
C GLU A 17 2.82 -4.60 -3.61
N ASN A 18 1.50 -4.40 -3.74
CA ASN A 18 0.64 -4.03 -2.61
C ASN A 18 0.58 -5.13 -1.53
N VAL A 19 0.56 -6.40 -1.92
CA VAL A 19 0.68 -7.53 -0.98
C VAL A 19 2.05 -7.50 -0.30
N THR A 20 3.12 -7.20 -1.03
CA THR A 20 4.47 -7.04 -0.46
C THR A 20 4.50 -5.91 0.58
N ILE A 21 3.92 -4.75 0.29
CA ILE A 21 3.81 -3.63 1.24
C ILE A 21 3.01 -4.01 2.50
N ALA A 22 1.91 -4.75 2.32
CA ALA A 22 1.11 -5.26 3.44
C ALA A 22 1.90 -6.27 4.29
N THR A 23 2.70 -7.13 3.66
CA THR A 23 3.60 -8.08 4.34
C THR A 23 4.62 -7.32 5.20
N ILE A 24 5.30 -6.34 4.62
CA ILE A 24 6.27 -5.48 5.31
C ILE A 24 5.61 -4.78 6.51
N THR A 25 4.41 -4.25 6.33
CA THR A 25 3.67 -3.59 7.42
C THR A 25 3.38 -4.55 8.58
N ASN A 26 2.92 -5.76 8.30
CA ASN A 26 2.66 -6.75 9.34
C ASN A 26 3.95 -7.26 10.00
N TYR A 27 5.02 -7.40 9.22
CA TYR A 27 6.34 -7.79 9.70
C TYR A 27 6.91 -6.76 10.69
N PHE A 28 6.92 -5.48 10.33
CA PHE A 28 7.41 -4.42 11.21
C PHE A 28 6.53 -4.20 12.44
N ASN A 29 5.22 -4.43 12.33
CA ASN A 29 4.34 -4.41 13.49
C ASN A 29 4.70 -5.52 14.49
N LEU A 30 5.06 -6.71 14.02
CA LEU A 30 5.54 -7.79 14.87
C LEU A 30 6.91 -7.45 15.49
N LEU A 31 7.84 -6.94 14.69
CA LEU A 31 9.17 -6.53 15.14
C LEU A 31 9.10 -5.45 16.23
N LEU A 32 8.26 -4.42 16.06
CA LEU A 32 8.02 -3.39 17.08
C LEU A 32 7.37 -3.95 18.35
N ALA A 33 6.47 -4.92 18.20
CA ALA A 33 5.83 -5.55 19.35
C ALA A 33 6.81 -6.45 20.13
N GLU A 34 7.71 -7.14 19.45
CA GLU A 34 8.79 -7.94 20.06
C GLU A 34 9.78 -7.05 20.80
N ASP A 35 10.27 -5.99 20.14
CA ASP A 35 11.19 -5.04 20.77
C ASP A 35 10.55 -4.38 22.02
N ASN A 36 9.28 -3.99 21.93
CA ASN A 36 8.56 -3.45 23.08
C ASN A 36 8.40 -4.47 24.22
N LEU A 37 8.21 -5.75 23.89
CA LEU A 37 8.15 -6.82 24.90
C LEU A 37 9.49 -6.98 25.61
N ASP A 38 10.60 -6.94 24.87
CA ASP A 38 11.96 -7.02 25.43
C ASP A 38 12.27 -5.80 26.32
N ILE A 39 11.91 -4.61 25.86
CA ILE A 39 12.00 -3.37 26.65
C ILE A 39 11.23 -3.52 27.97
N CYS A 40 9.98 -3.95 27.93
CA CYS A 40 9.15 -4.13 29.13
C CYS A 40 9.72 -5.21 30.08
N ASN A 41 10.31 -6.29 29.55
CA ASN A 41 11.01 -7.28 30.35
C ASN A 41 12.20 -6.68 31.09
N GLN A 42 13.07 -5.95 30.38
CA GLN A 42 14.24 -5.30 30.98
C GLN A 42 13.81 -4.26 32.03
N ASN A 43 12.77 -3.48 31.73
CA ASN A 43 12.23 -2.46 32.64
C ASN A 43 11.67 -3.08 33.92
N LEU A 44 10.98 -4.21 33.85
CA LEU A 44 10.53 -4.94 35.04
C LEU A 44 11.71 -5.47 35.86
N LEU A 45 12.74 -6.07 35.22
CA LEU A 45 13.94 -6.54 35.91
C LEU A 45 14.66 -5.40 36.63
N ASN A 46 14.81 -4.23 35.97
CA ASN A 46 15.44 -3.06 36.54
C ASN A 46 14.63 -2.48 37.72
N ALA A 47 13.30 -2.36 37.54
CA ALA A 47 12.40 -1.85 38.58
C ALA A 47 12.40 -2.72 39.83
N ASN A 48 12.44 -4.06 39.68
CA ASN A 48 12.56 -4.98 40.82
C ASN A 48 13.90 -4.84 41.53
N LYS A 49 15.02 -4.77 40.80
CA LYS A 49 16.36 -4.55 41.39
C LYS A 49 16.41 -3.23 42.18
N LEU A 50 15.84 -2.16 41.63
CA LEU A 50 15.80 -0.85 42.32
C LEU A 50 14.94 -0.92 43.58
N TYR A 51 13.79 -1.63 43.52
CA TYR A 51 12.97 -1.84 44.71
C TYR A 51 13.71 -2.64 45.80
N ASP A 52 14.42 -3.73 45.44
CA ASP A 52 15.20 -4.52 46.40
C ASP A 52 16.33 -3.69 47.07
N ILE A 53 17.05 -2.88 46.28
CA ILE A 53 18.03 -1.92 46.78
C ILE A 53 17.38 -0.93 47.76
N ALA A 54 16.19 -0.41 47.41
CA ALA A 54 15.44 0.50 48.25
C ALA A 54 15.01 -0.13 49.58
N VAL A 55 14.56 -1.38 49.57
CA VAL A 55 14.25 -2.14 50.80
C VAL A 55 15.46 -2.22 51.70
N ALA A 56 16.64 -2.52 51.16
CA ALA A 56 17.88 -2.57 51.91
C ALA A 56 18.28 -1.19 52.48
N LYS A 57 18.23 -0.13 51.66
CA LYS A 57 18.51 1.27 52.08
C LYS A 57 17.53 1.78 53.15
N ARG A 58 16.25 1.36 53.08
CA ARG A 58 15.24 1.72 54.10
C ARG A 58 15.57 1.12 55.46
N LYS A 59 16.01 -0.15 55.50
CA LYS A 59 16.42 -0.82 56.75
C LYS A 59 17.51 -0.09 57.51
N ILE A 60 18.38 0.62 56.83
CA ILE A 60 19.49 1.41 57.40
C ILE A 60 19.18 2.88 57.47
N GLY A 61 17.92 3.29 57.20
CA GLY A 61 17.49 4.68 57.37
C GLY A 61 17.89 5.66 56.28
N HIS A 62 18.41 5.19 55.14
CA HIS A 62 18.92 6.04 54.07
C HIS A 62 17.87 6.53 53.07
N ILE A 63 16.66 5.98 53.08
CA ILE A 63 15.53 6.44 52.24
C ILE A 63 14.24 6.55 53.03
N SER A 64 13.31 7.40 52.54
CA SER A 64 12.00 7.60 53.13
C SER A 64 11.04 6.46 52.78
N GLU A 65 9.95 6.29 53.55
CA GLU A 65 8.87 5.38 53.26
C GLU A 65 8.18 5.75 51.92
N SER A 66 8.05 7.04 51.64
CA SER A 66 7.46 7.54 50.39
C SER A 66 8.29 7.13 49.15
N GLU A 67 9.60 7.18 49.22
CA GLU A 67 10.49 6.72 48.13
C GLU A 67 10.38 5.21 47.92
N LEU A 68 10.34 4.42 49.01
CA LEU A 68 10.12 2.98 48.93
C LEU A 68 8.79 2.64 48.25
N MET A 69 7.71 3.35 48.66
CA MET A 69 6.40 3.14 48.03
C MET A 69 6.37 3.52 46.56
N ARG A 70 7.06 4.59 46.15
CA ARG A 70 7.22 5.00 44.75
C ARG A 70 7.90 3.92 43.91
N LEU A 71 8.97 3.33 44.42
CA LEU A 71 9.72 2.27 43.71
C LEU A 71 8.89 0.98 43.62
N LYS A 72 8.11 0.65 44.68
CA LYS A 72 7.15 -0.45 44.63
C LYS A 72 6.06 -0.22 43.56
N GLN A 73 5.53 0.99 43.49
CA GLN A 73 4.54 1.38 42.47
C GLN A 73 5.14 1.26 41.06
N SER A 74 6.38 1.73 40.85
CA SER A 74 7.09 1.59 39.57
C SER A 74 7.22 0.14 39.15
N ALA A 75 7.62 -0.77 40.04
CA ALA A 75 7.72 -2.20 39.74
C ALA A 75 6.37 -2.83 39.36
N LEU A 76 5.28 -2.45 40.06
CA LEU A 76 3.94 -2.91 39.71
C LEU A 76 3.46 -2.37 38.36
N GLN A 77 3.76 -1.11 38.03
CA GLN A 77 3.47 -0.52 36.72
C GLN A 77 4.26 -1.20 35.59
N ALA A 78 5.55 -1.48 35.82
CA ALA A 78 6.37 -2.22 34.87
C ALA A 78 5.82 -3.63 34.60
N LYS A 79 5.33 -4.31 35.66
CA LYS A 79 4.66 -5.61 35.50
C LYS A 79 3.38 -5.52 34.68
N GLY A 80 2.56 -4.47 34.88
CA GLY A 80 1.36 -4.23 34.07
C GLY A 80 1.70 -4.02 32.60
N LYS A 81 2.70 -3.15 32.32
CA LYS A 81 3.19 -2.90 30.94
C LYS A 81 3.69 -4.17 30.27
N LEU A 82 4.41 -5.04 30.97
CA LEU A 82 4.86 -6.31 30.42
C LEU A 82 3.69 -7.22 30.02
N THR A 83 2.64 -7.26 30.84
CA THR A 83 1.45 -8.07 30.49
C THR A 83 0.75 -7.54 29.22
N GLU A 84 0.67 -6.22 29.06
CA GLU A 84 0.11 -5.56 27.87
C GLU A 84 0.99 -5.82 26.64
N ALA A 85 2.32 -5.68 26.78
CA ALA A 85 3.27 -5.93 25.72
C ALA A 85 3.23 -7.38 25.22
N GLN A 86 3.14 -8.37 26.15
CA GLN A 86 2.97 -9.77 25.81
C GLN A 86 1.69 -10.04 25.02
N SER A 87 0.58 -9.41 25.41
CA SER A 87 -0.70 -9.53 24.72
C SER A 87 -0.61 -8.95 23.30
N ASN A 88 0.02 -7.78 23.17
CA ASN A 88 0.24 -7.14 21.87
C ASN A 88 1.14 -7.98 20.94
N TYR A 89 2.25 -8.49 21.47
CA TYR A 89 3.14 -9.40 20.71
C TYR A 89 2.38 -10.61 20.17
N ASN A 90 1.59 -11.27 21.03
CA ASN A 90 0.79 -12.42 20.62
C ASN A 90 -0.24 -12.05 19.52
N ALA A 91 -0.85 -10.87 19.62
CA ALA A 91 -1.79 -10.38 18.61
C ALA A 91 -1.10 -10.09 17.26
N MET A 92 0.09 -9.47 17.26
CA MET A 92 0.84 -9.19 16.04
C MET A 92 1.40 -10.46 15.41
N MET A 93 1.85 -11.42 16.21
CA MET A 93 2.25 -12.75 15.77
C MET A 93 1.09 -13.48 15.08
N PHE A 94 -0.07 -13.52 15.70
CA PHE A 94 -1.26 -14.14 15.11
C PHE A 94 -1.65 -13.46 13.78
N LYS A 95 -1.62 -12.13 13.74
CA LYS A 95 -1.96 -11.35 12.55
C LYS A 95 -1.03 -11.65 11.38
N LEU A 96 0.29 -11.72 11.62
CA LEU A 96 1.27 -12.03 10.56
C LEU A 96 1.13 -13.47 10.08
N ARG A 97 0.98 -14.44 10.99
CA ARG A 97 0.74 -15.85 10.63
C ARG A 97 -0.51 -16.01 9.77
N SER A 98 -1.63 -15.43 10.21
CA SER A 98 -2.90 -15.48 9.48
C SER A 98 -2.76 -14.85 8.09
N PHE A 99 -2.03 -13.74 7.97
CA PHE A 99 -1.78 -13.08 6.69
C PHE A 99 -0.93 -13.94 5.74
N LEU A 100 0.06 -14.66 6.28
CA LEU A 100 0.93 -15.55 5.50
C LEU A 100 0.33 -16.95 5.26
N GLY A 101 -0.83 -17.26 5.84
CA GLY A 101 -1.44 -18.59 5.77
C GLY A 101 -0.65 -19.66 6.54
N MET A 102 0.13 -19.27 7.54
CA MET A 102 0.94 -20.16 8.37
C MET A 102 0.11 -20.78 9.50
N SER A 103 0.61 -21.91 10.05
CA SER A 103 -0.01 -22.57 11.19
C SER A 103 0.10 -21.72 12.47
N GLU A 104 -0.86 -21.89 13.38
CA GLU A 104 -0.80 -21.25 14.71
C GLU A 104 0.42 -21.71 15.55
N GLN A 105 1.00 -22.84 15.22
CA GLN A 105 2.17 -23.41 15.92
C GLN A 105 3.51 -22.88 15.40
N ASP A 106 3.53 -22.27 14.21
CA ASP A 106 4.75 -21.73 13.63
C ASP A 106 5.21 -20.49 14.42
N VAL A 107 6.47 -20.41 14.76
CA VAL A 107 7.08 -19.24 15.42
C VAL A 107 7.83 -18.44 14.38
N ILE A 108 7.55 -17.16 14.32
CA ILE A 108 8.26 -16.20 13.46
C ILE A 108 9.17 -15.37 14.35
N GLU A 109 10.47 -15.45 14.12
CA GLU A 109 11.47 -14.59 14.74
C GLU A 109 11.84 -13.46 13.76
N PRO A 110 11.32 -12.23 13.94
CA PRO A 110 11.65 -11.15 13.05
C PRO A 110 13.08 -10.66 13.29
N VAL A 111 13.79 -10.41 12.19
CA VAL A 111 15.16 -9.85 12.23
C VAL A 111 15.10 -8.41 11.75
N LEU A 112 15.77 -7.49 12.43
CA LEU A 112 15.85 -6.11 12.00
C LEU A 112 16.55 -6.03 10.64
N PRO A 113 15.87 -5.60 9.56
CA PRO A 113 16.50 -5.48 8.27
C PRO A 113 17.45 -4.26 8.25
N GLU A 114 18.54 -4.38 7.51
CA GLU A 114 19.41 -3.24 7.27
C GLU A 114 18.81 -2.29 6.23
N ALA A 115 19.03 -0.99 6.40
CA ALA A 115 18.72 -0.02 5.37
C ALA A 115 19.78 -0.09 4.26
N ILE A 116 19.39 0.27 3.03
CA ILE A 116 20.33 0.36 1.93
C ILE A 116 20.97 1.74 1.99
N GLU A 117 22.25 1.78 2.29
CA GLU A 117 23.00 3.04 2.43
C GLU A 117 23.11 3.79 1.08
N GLY A 118 23.03 5.11 1.15
CA GLY A 118 23.30 6.00 0.02
C GLY A 118 22.29 5.98 -1.12
N VAL A 119 21.14 5.31 -0.96
CA VAL A 119 20.09 5.31 -1.97
C VAL A 119 19.33 6.64 -1.94
N ARG A 120 19.45 7.37 -3.04
CA ARG A 120 18.65 8.57 -3.30
C ARG A 120 17.88 8.38 -4.60
N MET A 121 16.59 8.66 -4.57
CA MET A 121 15.73 8.56 -5.75
C MET A 121 15.71 9.90 -6.51
N ASP A 122 15.91 9.81 -7.83
CA ASP A 122 15.73 10.97 -8.71
C ASP A 122 14.29 11.04 -9.20
N TYR A 123 13.66 12.21 -9.05
CA TYR A 123 12.27 12.41 -9.45
C TYR A 123 12.02 12.10 -10.94
N GLN A 124 12.93 12.54 -11.82
CA GLN A 124 12.73 12.35 -13.26
C GLN A 124 12.82 10.87 -13.65
N ALA A 125 13.77 10.14 -13.07
CA ALA A 125 13.91 8.71 -13.30
C ALA A 125 12.69 7.92 -12.77
N VAL A 126 12.18 8.27 -11.60
CA VAL A 126 10.98 7.64 -11.03
C VAL A 126 9.74 7.97 -11.88
N LEU A 127 9.57 9.22 -12.29
CA LEU A 127 8.45 9.66 -13.13
C LEU A 127 8.45 8.94 -14.48
N GLU A 128 9.62 8.83 -15.14
CA GLU A 128 9.76 8.13 -16.42
C GLU A 128 9.35 6.66 -16.30
N LYS A 129 9.86 5.96 -15.28
CA LYS A 129 9.51 4.55 -15.07
C LYS A 129 8.03 4.36 -14.68
N ALA A 130 7.46 5.25 -13.89
CA ALA A 130 6.04 5.21 -13.59
C ALA A 130 5.18 5.43 -14.84
N GLN A 131 5.50 6.41 -15.68
CA GLN A 131 4.78 6.65 -16.93
C GLN A 131 4.92 5.50 -17.94
N GLU A 132 6.06 4.82 -17.95
CA GLU A 132 6.32 3.68 -18.83
C GLU A 132 5.53 2.43 -18.41
N ASN A 133 5.50 2.10 -17.12
CA ASN A 133 5.11 0.77 -16.64
C ASN A 133 3.74 0.73 -15.94
N ASN A 134 3.33 1.82 -15.29
CA ASN A 134 2.16 1.86 -14.40
C ASN A 134 0.84 1.61 -15.13
N SER A 135 -0.12 0.97 -14.47
CA SER A 135 -1.46 0.70 -15.00
C SER A 135 -2.24 1.99 -15.30
N PHE A 136 -2.05 3.04 -14.50
CA PHE A 136 -2.66 4.35 -14.70
C PHE A 136 -2.30 4.96 -16.07
N SER A 137 -1.03 4.89 -16.47
CA SER A 137 -0.57 5.37 -17.78
C SER A 137 -1.22 4.59 -18.93
N LYS A 138 -1.37 3.27 -18.78
CA LYS A 138 -2.07 2.42 -19.76
C LYS A 138 -3.58 2.73 -19.79
N ASN A 139 -4.19 2.99 -18.64
CA ASN A 139 -5.58 3.44 -18.52
C ASN A 139 -5.83 4.76 -19.25
N ILE A 140 -4.97 5.74 -19.06
CA ILE A 140 -5.05 7.02 -19.78
C ILE A 140 -5.01 6.81 -21.28
N MET A 141 -4.06 6.01 -21.78
CA MET A 141 -3.93 5.70 -23.21
C MET A 141 -5.21 5.01 -23.74
N ARG A 142 -5.76 4.05 -23.00
CA ARG A 142 -7.01 3.37 -23.36
C ARG A 142 -8.17 4.36 -23.45
N ARG A 143 -8.39 5.20 -22.45
CA ARG A 143 -9.49 6.18 -22.39
C ARG A 143 -9.39 7.20 -23.51
N GLN A 144 -8.18 7.63 -23.88
CA GLN A 144 -7.96 8.50 -25.03
C GLN A 144 -8.36 7.81 -26.34
N LEU A 145 -7.90 6.56 -26.56
CA LEU A 145 -8.25 5.78 -27.75
C LEU A 145 -9.76 5.48 -27.83
N GLU A 146 -10.42 5.19 -26.71
CA GLU A 146 -11.87 4.98 -26.66
C GLU A 146 -12.63 6.26 -27.03
N ALA A 147 -12.23 7.42 -26.51
CA ALA A 147 -12.85 8.70 -26.83
C ALA A 147 -12.65 9.10 -28.31
N ASP A 148 -11.48 8.84 -28.88
CA ASP A 148 -11.21 9.04 -30.31
C ASP A 148 -12.01 8.06 -31.19
N TYR A 149 -12.15 6.80 -30.75
CA TYR A 149 -12.98 5.81 -31.42
C TYR A 149 -14.48 6.20 -31.43
N ASP A 150 -15.00 6.74 -30.34
CA ASP A 150 -16.38 7.23 -30.27
C ASP A 150 -16.63 8.38 -31.26
N VAL A 151 -15.68 9.30 -31.39
CA VAL A 151 -15.74 10.37 -32.41
C VAL A 151 -15.68 9.79 -33.83
N ALA A 152 -14.78 8.84 -34.08
CA ALA A 152 -14.66 8.19 -35.38
C ALA A 152 -15.94 7.42 -35.74
N THR A 153 -16.51 6.71 -34.77
CA THR A 153 -17.80 5.98 -34.94
C THR A 153 -18.95 6.95 -35.22
N ALA A 154 -19.05 8.07 -34.50
CA ALA A 154 -20.10 9.06 -34.76
C ALA A 154 -19.94 9.69 -36.16
N LYS A 155 -18.71 9.94 -36.62
CA LYS A 155 -18.40 10.42 -37.99
C LYS A 155 -18.74 9.36 -39.03
N GLY A 156 -18.41 8.10 -38.81
CA GLY A 156 -18.75 6.98 -39.67
C GLY A 156 -20.28 6.81 -39.82
N ASN A 157 -21.00 6.81 -38.70
CA ASN A 157 -22.46 6.69 -38.67
C ASN A 157 -23.17 7.88 -39.36
N ARG A 158 -22.52 9.02 -39.55
CA ARG A 158 -23.08 10.13 -40.33
C ARG A 158 -23.32 9.75 -41.81
N ARG A 159 -22.52 8.82 -42.34
CA ARG A 159 -22.59 8.36 -43.74
C ARG A 159 -23.05 6.91 -43.85
N SER A 160 -23.67 6.33 -42.82
CA SER A 160 -24.08 4.92 -42.83
C SER A 160 -25.19 4.65 -43.81
N ILE A 161 -25.03 3.59 -44.57
CA ILE A 161 -26.03 2.97 -45.43
C ILE A 161 -26.36 1.62 -44.80
N ASN A 162 -27.62 1.36 -44.49
CA ASN A 162 -28.03 0.10 -43.89
C ASN A 162 -28.57 -0.82 -44.98
N LEU A 163 -27.95 -1.97 -45.17
CA LEU A 163 -28.45 -3.09 -45.98
C LEU A 163 -29.08 -4.08 -45.02
N PHE A 164 -30.32 -4.47 -45.29
CA PHE A 164 -30.96 -5.54 -44.54
C PHE A 164 -31.48 -6.58 -45.50
N ALA A 165 -31.45 -7.84 -45.09
CA ALA A 165 -32.06 -8.96 -45.78
C ALA A 165 -32.83 -9.78 -44.75
N SER A 166 -34.07 -10.11 -45.11
CA SER A 166 -34.88 -11.01 -44.31
C SER A 166 -35.43 -12.12 -45.17
N VAL A 167 -35.49 -13.32 -44.61
CA VAL A 167 -36.10 -14.49 -45.23
C VAL A 167 -37.11 -15.04 -44.24
N GLY A 168 -38.35 -15.18 -44.67
CA GLY A 168 -39.41 -15.66 -43.80
C GLY A 168 -40.44 -16.50 -44.55
N TYR A 169 -41.17 -17.30 -43.80
CA TYR A 169 -42.35 -18.03 -44.26
C TYR A 169 -43.58 -17.42 -43.58
N THR A 170 -44.65 -17.19 -44.32
CA THR A 170 -45.90 -16.70 -43.73
C THR A 170 -46.98 -17.76 -43.79
N GLY A 171 -47.59 -18.03 -42.65
CA GLY A 171 -48.84 -18.83 -42.55
C GLY A 171 -50.01 -17.93 -42.11
N LYS A 172 -51.18 -18.11 -42.65
CA LYS A 172 -52.37 -17.40 -42.22
C LYS A 172 -53.49 -18.44 -41.97
N ASP A 173 -53.90 -18.58 -40.71
CA ASP A 173 -55.00 -19.42 -40.27
C ASP A 173 -55.70 -18.77 -39.07
N MET A 174 -56.95 -19.17 -38.82
CA MET A 174 -57.73 -18.69 -37.68
C MET A 174 -57.29 -19.29 -36.35
N SER A 175 -56.43 -20.34 -36.34
CA SER A 175 -55.86 -20.97 -35.16
C SER A 175 -54.34 -20.92 -35.19
N MET A 176 -53.70 -20.76 -34.02
CA MET A 176 -52.26 -20.80 -33.90
C MET A 176 -51.63 -22.09 -34.44
N ARG A 177 -52.37 -23.23 -34.31
CA ARG A 177 -51.89 -24.54 -34.75
C ARG A 177 -51.94 -24.67 -36.25
N GLY A 178 -53.00 -24.09 -36.93
CA GLY A 178 -53.16 -24.08 -38.35
C GLY A 178 -52.23 -23.08 -39.07
N ALA A 179 -51.81 -22.01 -38.39
CA ALA A 179 -50.84 -21.05 -38.94
C ALA A 179 -49.44 -21.63 -39.08
N TYR A 180 -49.09 -22.65 -38.28
CA TYR A 180 -47.78 -23.29 -38.28
C TYR A 180 -47.73 -24.66 -38.99
N ASN A 181 -48.85 -25.23 -39.42
CA ASN A 181 -48.82 -26.54 -40.04
C ASN A 181 -49.99 -26.74 -41.08
N PRO A 182 -49.70 -26.83 -42.40
CA PRO A 182 -48.39 -26.65 -43.04
C PRO A 182 -48.09 -25.17 -43.30
N LEU A 183 -46.83 -24.79 -43.15
CA LEU A 183 -46.28 -23.51 -43.62
C LEU A 183 -46.61 -23.48 -45.16
N LYS A 184 -47.55 -22.66 -45.57
CA LYS A 184 -47.85 -22.50 -46.98
C LYS A 184 -46.64 -21.89 -47.69
N ASP A 185 -46.39 -22.29 -48.94
CA ASP A 185 -45.23 -21.93 -49.76
C ASP A 185 -45.11 -20.44 -50.11
N ASN A 186 -45.42 -19.55 -49.17
CA ASN A 186 -45.13 -18.13 -49.30
C ASN A 186 -43.76 -17.84 -48.63
N GLN A 187 -42.73 -18.02 -49.41
CA GLN A 187 -41.40 -17.54 -49.07
C GLN A 187 -41.33 -16.04 -49.36
N ILE A 188 -41.03 -15.26 -48.32
CA ILE A 188 -40.77 -13.84 -48.50
C ILE A 188 -39.25 -13.68 -48.38
N VAL A 189 -38.61 -13.20 -49.44
CA VAL A 189 -37.25 -12.75 -49.45
C VAL A 189 -37.28 -11.24 -49.62
N GLU A 190 -36.88 -10.52 -48.63
CA GLU A 190 -36.81 -9.06 -48.64
C GLU A 190 -35.37 -8.60 -48.55
N VAL A 191 -34.93 -7.80 -49.50
CA VAL A 191 -33.64 -7.11 -49.47
C VAL A 191 -33.90 -5.61 -49.60
N GLY A 192 -33.51 -4.88 -48.61
CA GLY A 192 -33.76 -3.43 -48.59
C GLY A 192 -32.51 -2.62 -48.30
N LEU A 193 -32.44 -1.44 -48.86
CA LEU A 193 -31.40 -0.44 -48.65
C LEU A 193 -32.03 0.79 -47.99
N SER A 194 -31.54 1.15 -46.80
CA SER A 194 -31.99 2.36 -46.10
C SER A 194 -30.91 3.42 -46.12
N ILE A 195 -31.19 4.49 -46.87
CA ILE A 195 -30.32 5.67 -46.99
C ILE A 195 -31.04 6.86 -46.35
N PRO A 196 -30.55 7.42 -45.25
CA PRO A 196 -31.15 8.61 -44.65
C PRO A 196 -30.76 9.83 -45.46
N ILE A 197 -31.71 10.42 -46.17
CA ILE A 197 -31.49 11.61 -47.02
C ILE A 197 -31.59 12.90 -46.22
N LEU A 198 -32.51 12.98 -45.26
CA LEU A 198 -32.74 14.15 -44.40
C LEU A 198 -32.87 13.70 -42.93
N ASP A 199 -32.06 14.24 -42.06
CA ASP A 199 -32.07 13.93 -40.62
C ASP A 199 -32.15 15.18 -39.72
N TRP A 200 -32.47 16.34 -40.31
CA TRP A 200 -32.61 17.62 -39.60
C TRP A 200 -31.41 17.98 -38.71
N GLY A 201 -30.21 17.56 -39.08
CA GLY A 201 -28.98 17.83 -38.34
C GLY A 201 -28.72 16.90 -37.15
N LYS A 202 -29.56 15.87 -36.90
CA LYS A 202 -29.42 14.93 -35.78
C LYS A 202 -28.06 14.23 -35.77
N ARG A 203 -27.57 13.77 -36.93
CA ARG A 203 -26.24 13.13 -37.05
C ARG A 203 -25.09 14.08 -36.85
N LYS A 204 -25.18 15.33 -37.35
CA LYS A 204 -24.21 16.40 -37.08
C LYS A 204 -24.18 16.74 -35.59
N GLY A 205 -25.33 16.76 -34.93
CA GLY A 205 -25.45 16.93 -33.49
C GLY A 205 -24.76 15.82 -32.71
N LYS A 206 -24.92 14.54 -33.09
CA LYS A 206 -24.26 13.41 -32.48
C LYS A 206 -22.73 13.49 -32.58
N VAL A 207 -22.21 13.92 -33.75
CA VAL A 207 -20.73 14.13 -33.87
C VAL A 207 -20.25 15.22 -32.93
N LYS A 208 -20.97 16.36 -32.83
CA LYS A 208 -20.60 17.42 -31.89
C LYS A 208 -20.63 16.96 -30.44
N VAL A 209 -21.61 16.15 -30.06
CA VAL A 209 -21.68 15.57 -28.71
C VAL A 209 -20.47 14.66 -28.45
N ALA A 210 -20.12 13.78 -29.40
CA ALA A 210 -18.96 12.91 -29.28
C ALA A 210 -17.64 13.73 -29.17
N GLU A 211 -17.48 14.77 -29.97
CA GLU A 211 -16.32 15.69 -29.89
C GLU A 211 -16.26 16.40 -28.54
N SER A 212 -17.38 16.93 -28.04
CA SER A 212 -17.43 17.56 -26.72
C SER A 212 -17.12 16.57 -25.59
N ASN A 213 -17.64 15.34 -25.67
CA ASN A 213 -17.33 14.28 -24.69
C ASN A 213 -15.83 13.93 -24.70
N ARG A 214 -15.22 13.82 -25.89
CA ARG A 214 -13.77 13.62 -26.01
C ARG A 214 -13.00 14.76 -25.33
N ASP A 215 -13.38 16.01 -25.56
CA ASP A 215 -12.70 17.16 -24.97
C ASP A 215 -12.81 17.18 -23.44
N VAL A 216 -13.95 16.73 -22.88
CA VAL A 216 -14.12 16.51 -21.44
C VAL A 216 -13.18 15.40 -20.93
N VAL A 217 -13.10 14.27 -21.64
CA VAL A 217 -12.20 13.16 -21.28
C VAL A 217 -10.74 13.62 -21.30
N LEU A 218 -10.31 14.33 -22.34
CA LEU A 218 -8.94 14.86 -22.45
C LEU A 218 -8.60 15.88 -21.35
N SER A 219 -9.60 16.69 -20.95
CA SER A 219 -9.39 17.63 -19.83
C SER A 219 -9.25 16.92 -18.49
N LYS A 220 -10.04 15.88 -18.25
CA LYS A 220 -9.89 15.03 -17.07
C LYS A 220 -8.54 14.29 -17.04
N ILE A 221 -8.13 13.73 -18.17
CA ILE A 221 -6.82 13.08 -18.31
C ILE A 221 -5.68 14.04 -17.95
N ARG A 222 -5.73 15.28 -18.44
CA ARG A 222 -4.69 16.28 -18.10
C ARG A 222 -4.63 16.58 -16.62
N GLN A 223 -5.79 16.71 -15.96
CA GLN A 223 -5.83 16.92 -14.51
C GLN A 223 -5.25 15.69 -13.77
N GLU A 224 -5.72 14.50 -14.09
CA GLU A 224 -5.25 13.26 -13.47
C GLU A 224 -3.75 13.03 -13.67
N GLN A 225 -3.19 13.43 -14.83
CA GLN A 225 -1.73 13.39 -15.06
C GLN A 225 -0.97 14.37 -14.18
N MET A 226 -1.51 15.57 -13.96
CA MET A 226 -0.88 16.54 -13.04
C MET A 226 -0.89 16.03 -11.61
N ASP A 227 -2.03 15.47 -11.17
CA ASP A 227 -2.16 14.89 -9.83
C ASP A 227 -1.19 13.70 -9.65
N PHE A 228 -1.12 12.81 -10.63
CA PHE A 228 -0.18 11.68 -10.62
C PHE A 228 1.29 12.13 -10.56
N ASN A 229 1.66 13.14 -11.33
CA ASN A 229 3.02 13.68 -11.27
C ASN A 229 3.33 14.32 -9.91
N GLN A 230 2.35 15.01 -9.31
CA GLN A 230 2.47 15.57 -7.97
C GLN A 230 2.63 14.47 -6.91
N ASP A 231 1.85 13.40 -6.99
CA ASP A 231 1.92 12.28 -6.06
C ASP A 231 3.31 11.59 -6.13
N ILE A 232 3.85 11.40 -7.34
CA ILE A 232 5.21 10.87 -7.52
C ILE A 232 6.25 11.83 -6.93
N PHE A 233 6.12 13.14 -7.16
CA PHE A 233 7.05 14.11 -6.58
C PHE A 233 7.07 14.02 -5.05
N LEU A 234 5.89 14.03 -4.43
CA LEU A 234 5.76 13.92 -2.97
C LEU A 234 6.30 12.59 -2.45
N LEU A 235 6.07 11.49 -3.18
CA LEU A 235 6.57 10.17 -2.79
C LEU A 235 8.09 10.11 -2.81
N VAL A 236 8.74 10.68 -3.83
CA VAL A 236 10.20 10.76 -3.94
C VAL A 236 10.80 11.66 -2.86
N GLU A 237 10.22 12.84 -2.64
CA GLU A 237 10.66 13.74 -1.57
C GLU A 237 10.53 13.10 -0.19
N ASN A 238 9.40 12.43 0.08
CA ASN A 238 9.20 11.71 1.32
C ASN A 238 10.22 10.58 1.51
N PHE A 239 10.54 9.81 0.46
CA PHE A 239 11.57 8.78 0.55
C PHE A 239 12.95 9.36 0.85
N ASN A 240 13.37 10.41 0.12
CA ASN A 240 14.67 11.04 0.31
C ASN A 240 14.80 11.68 1.71
N ASN A 241 13.73 12.31 2.20
CA ASN A 241 13.69 12.84 3.56
C ASN A 241 13.73 11.71 4.60
N GLN A 242 13.04 10.60 4.33
CA GLN A 242 12.99 9.46 5.24
C GLN A 242 14.36 8.79 5.41
N ALA A 243 15.18 8.73 4.36
CA ALA A 243 16.55 8.22 4.44
C ALA A 243 17.39 9.05 5.43
N ALA A 244 17.27 10.39 5.38
CA ALA A 244 17.95 11.27 6.33
C ALA A 244 17.40 11.14 7.77
N GLN A 245 16.08 11.00 7.93
CA GLN A 245 15.47 10.80 9.24
C GLN A 245 15.91 9.48 9.89
N LEU A 246 16.05 8.43 9.08
CA LEU A 246 16.54 7.14 9.56
C LEU A 246 17.99 7.22 10.07
N GLU A 247 18.87 7.90 9.33
CA GLU A 247 20.26 8.12 9.76
C GLU A 247 20.33 8.87 11.11
N ILE A 248 19.54 9.94 11.24
CA ILE A 248 19.43 10.70 12.48
C ILE A 248 18.90 9.82 13.63
N ALA A 249 17.85 9.03 13.36
CA ALA A 249 17.27 8.15 14.37
C ALA A 249 18.24 7.07 14.85
N ALA A 250 19.06 6.51 13.96
CA ALA A 250 20.11 5.54 14.31
C ALA A 250 21.22 6.17 15.18
N GLU A 251 21.60 7.42 14.90
CA GLU A 251 22.56 8.13 15.74
C GLU A 251 21.98 8.47 17.11
N VAL A 252 20.73 8.94 17.16
CA VAL A 252 20.02 9.23 18.42
C VAL A 252 19.88 7.97 19.28
N ASP A 253 19.54 6.84 18.71
CA ASP A 253 19.47 5.54 19.39
C ASP A 253 20.83 5.18 20.02
N THR A 254 21.91 5.29 19.24
CA THR A 254 23.27 5.04 19.72
C THR A 254 23.67 5.98 20.89
N LEU A 255 23.32 7.25 20.80
CA LEU A 255 23.60 8.24 21.84
C LEU A 255 22.78 8.00 23.11
N ALA A 256 21.50 7.67 22.96
CA ALA A 256 20.60 7.37 24.06
C ALA A 256 21.02 6.11 24.83
N GLU A 257 21.48 5.08 24.13
CA GLU A 257 22.04 3.87 24.74
C GLU A 257 23.31 4.19 25.55
N LYS A 258 24.23 4.99 25.02
CA LYS A 258 25.45 5.45 25.75
C LYS A 258 25.07 6.27 26.97
N ARG A 259 24.15 7.24 26.83
CA ARG A 259 23.66 8.07 27.95
C ARG A 259 23.08 7.19 29.05
N TYR A 260 22.25 6.22 28.72
CA TYR A 260 21.66 5.32 29.70
C TYR A 260 22.72 4.51 30.47
N LYS A 261 23.69 3.91 29.74
CA LYS A 261 24.82 3.19 30.39
C LYS A 261 25.59 4.09 31.38
N THR A 262 25.93 5.31 30.97
CA THR A 262 26.59 6.29 31.85
C THR A 262 25.72 6.69 33.04
N SER A 263 24.39 6.82 32.82
CA SER A 263 23.45 7.14 33.91
C SER A 263 23.37 6.02 34.97
N ILE A 264 23.40 4.74 34.55
CA ILE A 264 23.51 3.61 35.49
C ILE A 264 24.76 3.73 36.36
N GLU A 265 25.94 3.93 35.77
CA GLU A 265 27.22 4.06 36.51
C GLU A 265 27.15 5.22 37.47
N THR A 266 26.66 6.38 37.04
CA THR A 266 26.55 7.60 37.83
C THR A 266 25.55 7.46 38.99
N PHE A 267 24.45 6.77 38.78
CA PHE A 267 23.46 6.42 39.80
C PHE A 267 24.05 5.49 40.87
N MET A 268 24.82 4.49 40.46
CA MET A 268 25.45 3.55 41.40
C MET A 268 26.41 4.24 42.40
N ILE A 269 27.12 5.30 41.97
CA ILE A 269 27.98 6.10 42.83
C ILE A 269 27.26 7.26 43.52
N GLY A 270 25.92 7.37 43.37
CA GLY A 270 25.07 8.32 44.06
C GLY A 270 25.16 9.78 43.56
N LYS A 271 25.62 10.01 42.35
CA LYS A 271 25.75 11.36 41.76
C LYS A 271 24.51 11.86 41.03
N ILE A 272 23.61 10.98 40.65
CA ILE A 272 22.28 11.33 40.08
C ILE A 272 21.21 10.60 40.86
N ASP A 273 20.00 11.12 40.79
CA ASP A 273 18.83 10.49 41.43
C ASP A 273 18.12 9.47 40.53
N ILE A 274 17.08 8.85 41.08
CA ILE A 274 16.29 7.84 40.36
C ILE A 274 15.47 8.44 39.20
N LEU A 275 15.13 9.73 39.28
CA LEU A 275 14.34 10.39 38.24
C LEU A 275 15.19 10.59 36.99
N ASP A 276 16.45 11.01 37.17
CA ASP A 276 17.43 11.15 36.10
C ASP A 276 17.70 9.81 35.40
N LEU A 277 17.83 8.72 36.20
CA LEU A 277 18.03 7.39 35.64
C LEU A 277 16.80 6.91 34.83
N ASN A 278 15.58 7.13 35.34
CA ASN A 278 14.35 6.79 34.66
C ASN A 278 14.17 7.60 33.38
N ASP A 279 14.53 8.89 33.37
CA ASP A 279 14.50 9.71 32.17
C ASP A 279 15.48 9.19 31.10
N ALA A 280 16.70 8.84 31.50
CA ALA A 280 17.67 8.26 30.58
C ALA A 280 17.18 6.89 29.99
N GLN A 281 16.52 6.08 30.82
CA GLN A 281 15.95 4.81 30.41
C GLN A 281 14.80 5.02 29.41
N SER A 282 13.84 5.90 29.72
CA SER A 282 12.74 6.22 28.81
C SER A 282 13.25 6.76 27.47
N SER A 283 14.21 7.70 27.53
CA SER A 283 14.83 8.26 26.31
C SER A 283 15.49 7.19 25.44
N LYS A 284 16.15 6.20 26.04
CA LYS A 284 16.75 5.07 25.32
C LYS A 284 15.68 4.20 24.66
N ASP A 285 14.63 3.83 25.40
CA ASP A 285 13.55 3.00 24.92
C ASP A 285 12.80 3.68 23.76
N ASP A 286 12.49 4.99 23.91
CA ASP A 286 11.83 5.80 22.88
C ASP A 286 12.72 5.94 21.62
N ALA A 287 14.02 6.17 21.80
CA ALA A 287 14.97 6.29 20.68
C ALA A 287 15.07 5.01 19.85
N LYS A 288 15.14 3.85 20.52
CA LYS A 288 15.19 2.56 19.84
C LYS A 288 13.90 2.28 19.06
N GLN A 289 12.73 2.48 19.67
CA GLN A 289 11.46 2.33 19.00
C GLN A 289 11.32 3.29 17.81
N LYS A 290 11.78 4.53 17.96
CA LYS A 290 11.80 5.52 16.89
C LYS A 290 12.68 5.07 15.72
N HIS A 291 13.88 4.56 15.99
CA HIS A 291 14.77 4.03 14.96
C HIS A 291 14.11 2.91 14.14
N ILE A 292 13.49 1.92 14.81
CA ILE A 292 12.74 0.84 14.12
C ILE A 292 11.57 1.39 13.30
N GLN A 293 10.86 2.39 13.83
CA GLN A 293 9.75 3.05 13.15
C GLN A 293 10.20 3.80 11.90
N GLU A 294 11.32 4.52 11.96
CA GLU A 294 11.89 5.21 10.80
C GLU A 294 12.38 4.21 9.73
N LEU A 295 12.94 3.08 10.14
CA LEU A 295 13.32 2.01 9.24
C LEU A 295 12.10 1.39 8.54
N TYR A 296 10.99 1.22 9.26
CA TYR A 296 9.72 0.81 8.65
C TYR A 296 9.26 1.78 7.57
N TYR A 297 9.24 3.10 7.86
CA TYR A 297 8.84 4.10 6.88
C TYR A 297 9.77 4.13 5.66
N TYR A 298 11.08 3.98 5.87
CA TYR A 298 12.07 3.89 4.80
C TYR A 298 11.70 2.75 3.82
N TRP A 299 11.53 1.53 4.32
CA TRP A 299 11.16 0.40 3.49
C TRP A 299 9.79 0.54 2.85
N ARG A 300 8.83 1.09 3.58
CA ARG A 300 7.49 1.36 3.05
C ARG A 300 7.52 2.34 1.88
N TYR A 301 8.23 3.45 1.97
CA TYR A 301 8.38 4.40 0.87
C TYR A 301 9.14 3.79 -0.30
N PHE A 302 10.20 3.02 -0.05
CA PHE A 302 10.93 2.30 -1.09
C PHE A 302 10.01 1.37 -1.91
N TYR A 303 9.23 0.54 -1.24
CA TYR A 303 8.31 -0.37 -1.91
C TYR A 303 7.10 0.34 -2.54
N ASN A 304 6.68 1.50 -2.04
CA ASN A 304 5.70 2.34 -2.72
C ASN A 304 6.23 2.89 -4.05
N ILE A 305 7.50 3.34 -4.09
CA ILE A 305 8.15 3.76 -5.35
C ILE A 305 8.22 2.58 -6.31
N ARG A 306 8.61 1.41 -5.84
CA ARG A 306 8.68 0.19 -6.63
C ARG A 306 7.30 -0.22 -7.17
N SER A 307 6.24 -0.12 -6.37
CA SER A 307 4.86 -0.41 -6.78
C SER A 307 4.36 0.55 -7.86
N ILE A 308 4.61 1.86 -7.70
CA ILE A 308 4.12 2.86 -8.68
C ILE A 308 4.92 2.86 -9.98
N THR A 309 6.19 2.44 -9.94
CA THR A 309 7.07 2.39 -11.13
C THR A 309 7.10 1.02 -11.79
N LEU A 310 6.69 -0.03 -11.10
CA LEU A 310 6.92 -1.43 -11.46
C LEU A 310 8.37 -1.68 -11.88
N TYR A 311 9.30 -1.02 -11.20
CA TYR A 311 10.72 -1.07 -11.47
C TYR A 311 11.53 -1.23 -10.20
N ASP A 312 12.50 -2.13 -10.23
CA ASP A 312 13.44 -2.36 -9.15
C ASP A 312 14.70 -1.52 -9.39
N PHE A 313 14.80 -0.38 -8.68
CA PHE A 313 15.93 0.55 -8.80
C PHE A 313 17.24 0.00 -8.25
N LEU A 314 17.21 -1.04 -7.41
CA LEU A 314 18.42 -1.68 -6.90
C LEU A 314 19.04 -2.62 -7.92
N ASN A 315 18.19 -3.39 -8.58
CA ASN A 315 18.63 -4.38 -9.56
C ASN A 315 18.53 -3.86 -11.00
N ASN A 316 18.11 -2.61 -11.20
CA ASN A 316 17.92 -1.95 -12.51
C ASN A 316 17.10 -2.81 -13.48
N ARG A 317 15.97 -3.35 -13.04
CA ARG A 317 15.11 -4.19 -13.86
C ARG A 317 13.63 -3.87 -13.67
N THR A 318 12.88 -4.00 -14.75
CA THR A 318 11.42 -3.95 -14.70
C THR A 318 10.88 -5.19 -13.96
N LEU A 319 9.83 -5.01 -13.16
CA LEU A 319 9.13 -6.11 -12.53
C LEU A 319 8.28 -6.81 -13.58
N ASP A 320 8.48 -8.11 -13.74
CA ASP A 320 7.70 -8.94 -14.67
C ASP A 320 7.29 -10.26 -13.99
N ALA A 321 6.22 -10.87 -14.48
CA ALA A 321 5.75 -12.17 -14.05
C ALA A 321 5.50 -13.05 -15.27
N ASP A 322 5.66 -14.36 -15.12
CA ASP A 322 5.30 -15.31 -16.16
C ASP A 322 3.78 -15.45 -16.23
N PHE A 323 3.16 -14.59 -17.03
CA PHE A 323 1.70 -14.57 -17.19
C PHE A 323 1.17 -15.80 -17.91
N GLU A 324 2.00 -16.49 -18.70
CA GLU A 324 1.60 -17.72 -19.37
C GLU A 324 1.46 -18.88 -18.37
N GLU A 325 2.33 -18.92 -17.36
CA GLU A 325 2.22 -19.88 -16.27
C GLU A 325 1.02 -19.57 -15.35
N ILE A 326 0.80 -18.28 -15.05
CA ILE A 326 -0.31 -17.83 -14.16
C ILE A 326 -1.68 -18.18 -14.78
N VAL A 327 -1.85 -18.00 -16.08
CA VAL A 327 -3.13 -18.31 -16.77
C VAL A 327 -3.39 -19.83 -16.87
N LYS A 328 -2.36 -20.66 -16.73
CA LYS A 328 -2.49 -22.14 -16.77
C LYS A 328 -2.84 -22.75 -15.41
N ARG A 329 -2.72 -22.00 -14.32
CA ARG A 329 -3.12 -22.40 -12.95
C ARG A 329 -4.59 -22.07 -12.71
#